data_62c84bc5b695ceecefe3aa64e2f54903
#
_entry.id   62c84bc5b695ceecefe3aa64e2f54903
#
_cell.length_a   1.000
_cell.length_b   1.000
_cell.length_c   1.000
_cell.angle_alpha   90.00
_cell.angle_beta   90.00
_cell.angle_gamma   90.00
#
_symmetry.space_group_name_H-M   'P 1'
#
loop_
_entity.id
_entity.type
_entity.pdbx_description
1 polymer ?
#
loop_
_entity_poly.entity_id
_entity_poly.type
_entity_poly.pdbx_seq_one_letter_code
_entity_poly.pdbx_strand_id
1 'polypeptide(L)'
;SLRASLNLSDKLSRDNVLTAEVSMRPSVTWLKELTINVGKSKNVSKSMLATSNGGVIGLVTKVYDDTTTISLLSSSSSDSYLASSVKSEDDNHIFGIISRYDNKKKLLEMTQLNSSSNVKVGTEVVTSGLDDVSVKDVPIGTVDSVSDYEGNRTILVKPYADFDKISYVTLVGDGK
;
A
#
# COMPACT_ATOMS: atom_id res chain seq x y z
N SER A 1 1.73 7.92 -13.96
CA SER A 1 0.65 7.43 -13.11
C SER A 1 -0.28 6.46 -13.81
N LEU A 2 -0.95 6.86 -14.89
CA LEU A 2 -1.82 5.95 -15.64
C LEU A 2 -1.01 4.81 -16.27
N ARG A 3 0.17 5.11 -16.80
CA ARG A 3 1.08 4.10 -17.36
C ARG A 3 1.53 3.10 -16.30
N ALA A 4 1.83 3.55 -15.08
CA ALA A 4 2.19 2.68 -13.98
C ALA A 4 1.00 1.79 -13.56
N SER A 5 -0.21 2.32 -13.59
CA SER A 5 -1.43 1.55 -13.30
C SER A 5 -1.67 0.47 -14.35
N LEU A 6 -1.42 0.77 -15.62
CA LEU A 6 -1.52 -0.23 -16.70
C LEU A 6 -0.47 -1.34 -16.54
N ASN A 7 0.76 -0.99 -16.18
CA ASN A 7 1.81 -1.98 -15.91
C ASN A 7 1.45 -2.87 -14.73
N LEU A 8 0.86 -2.30 -13.69
CA LEU A 8 0.37 -3.06 -12.55
C LEU A 8 -0.75 -4.01 -12.96
N SER A 9 -1.68 -3.56 -13.80
CA SER A 9 -2.77 -4.40 -14.32
C SER A 9 -2.23 -5.61 -15.11
N ASP A 10 -1.24 -5.39 -15.96
CA ASP A 10 -0.60 -6.47 -16.71
C ASP A 10 0.07 -7.47 -15.77
N LYS A 11 0.76 -6.97 -14.74
CA LYS A 11 1.46 -7.79 -13.76
C LYS A 11 0.50 -8.63 -12.91
N LEU A 12 -0.69 -8.11 -12.65
CA LEU A 12 -1.72 -8.71 -11.79
C LEU A 12 -2.92 -9.22 -12.59
N SER A 13 -2.71 -9.67 -13.82
CA SER A 13 -3.79 -10.02 -14.75
C SER A 13 -4.73 -11.12 -14.27
N ARG A 14 -4.37 -11.87 -13.25
CA ARG A 14 -5.20 -12.94 -12.67
C ARG A 14 -6.16 -12.45 -11.60
N ASP A 15 -5.95 -11.24 -11.10
CA ASP A 15 -6.77 -10.65 -10.04
C ASP A 15 -7.79 -9.68 -10.63
N ASN A 16 -8.86 -9.42 -9.89
CA ASN A 16 -9.80 -8.39 -10.27
C ASN A 16 -9.14 -7.04 -10.11
N VAL A 17 -8.98 -6.31 -11.21
CA VAL A 17 -8.39 -4.98 -11.21
C VAL A 17 -9.42 -3.98 -11.67
N LEU A 18 -9.70 -2.99 -10.81
CA LEU A 18 -10.62 -1.91 -11.11
C LEU A 18 -9.86 -0.59 -11.04
N THR A 19 -10.04 0.27 -12.05
CA THR A 19 -9.48 1.62 -12.05
C THR A 19 -10.61 2.62 -11.85
N ALA A 20 -10.44 3.52 -10.88
CA ALA A 20 -11.46 4.49 -10.55
C ALA A 20 -10.84 5.87 -10.38
N GLU A 21 -11.59 6.90 -10.81
CA GLU A 21 -11.21 8.28 -10.60
C GLU A 21 -11.47 8.66 -9.14
N VAL A 22 -10.57 9.45 -8.55
CA VAL A 22 -10.74 9.96 -7.19
C VAL A 22 -11.87 10.99 -7.20
N SER A 23 -12.94 10.74 -6.43
CA SER A 23 -14.13 11.60 -6.42
C SER A 23 -13.91 12.87 -5.58
N MET A 24 -13.06 12.81 -4.57
CA MET A 24 -12.81 13.96 -3.70
C MET A 24 -11.46 13.84 -3.03
N ARG A 25 -10.63 14.90 -3.13
CA ARG A 25 -9.35 14.95 -2.45
C ARG A 25 -8.99 16.38 -2.06
N PRO A 26 -8.99 16.70 -0.75
CA PRO A 26 -8.45 17.97 -0.27
C PRO A 26 -6.94 18.05 -0.50
N SER A 27 -6.42 19.25 -0.62
CA SER A 27 -4.99 19.50 -0.88
C SER A 27 -4.11 19.39 0.38
N VAL A 28 -4.62 18.83 1.46
CA VAL A 28 -3.88 18.72 2.73
C VAL A 28 -3.27 17.34 2.89
N THR A 29 -2.04 17.30 3.43
CA THR A 29 -1.24 16.08 3.54
C THR A 29 -1.61 15.17 4.71
N TRP A 30 -2.40 15.65 5.66
CA TRP A 30 -2.84 14.84 6.80
C TRP A 30 -4.14 14.09 6.54
N LEU A 31 -4.58 14.02 5.30
CA LEU A 31 -5.79 13.29 4.94
C LEU A 31 -5.65 11.81 5.33
N LYS A 32 -6.59 11.33 6.12
CA LYS A 32 -6.59 9.94 6.62
C LYS A 32 -7.35 8.99 5.71
N GLU A 33 -8.35 9.50 5.01
CA GLU A 33 -9.22 8.71 4.17
C GLU A 33 -9.41 9.34 2.81
N LEU A 34 -9.72 8.50 1.85
CA LEU A 34 -10.03 8.92 0.48
C LEU A 34 -11.32 8.24 0.07
N THR A 35 -12.23 8.98 -0.56
CA THR A 35 -13.47 8.42 -1.10
C THR A 35 -13.39 8.43 -2.62
N ILE A 36 -13.71 7.29 -3.22
CA ILE A 36 -13.76 7.15 -4.68
C ILE A 36 -15.17 6.80 -5.12
N ASN A 37 -15.49 7.05 -6.38
CA ASN A 37 -16.84 6.95 -6.94
C ASN A 37 -17.16 5.60 -7.58
N VAL A 38 -16.69 4.52 -6.99
CA VAL A 38 -17.08 3.15 -7.32
C VAL A 38 -17.38 2.40 -6.03
N GLY A 39 -18.24 1.39 -6.09
CA GLY A 39 -18.64 0.63 -4.92
C GLY A 39 -19.13 -0.76 -5.28
N LYS A 40 -20.08 -1.28 -4.52
CA LYS A 40 -20.61 -2.63 -4.67
C LYS A 40 -21.15 -2.91 -6.07
N SER A 41 -21.74 -1.91 -6.72
CA SER A 41 -22.26 -2.05 -8.08
C SER A 41 -21.19 -2.39 -9.10
N LYS A 42 -19.90 -2.19 -8.77
CA LYS A 42 -18.75 -2.55 -9.59
C LYS A 42 -17.89 -3.64 -8.94
N ASN A 43 -18.48 -4.43 -8.05
CA ASN A 43 -17.82 -5.57 -7.40
C ASN A 43 -16.65 -5.19 -6.48
N VAL A 44 -16.67 -3.99 -5.91
CA VAL A 44 -15.67 -3.60 -4.91
C VAL A 44 -15.95 -4.33 -3.60
N SER A 45 -14.91 -4.81 -2.94
CA SER A 45 -15.01 -5.46 -1.64
C SER A 45 -13.95 -4.96 -0.66
N LYS A 46 -14.17 -5.22 0.62
CA LYS A 46 -13.23 -4.81 1.68
C LYS A 46 -11.90 -5.54 1.62
N SER A 47 -11.78 -6.62 0.86
CA SER A 47 -10.54 -7.36 0.69
C SER A 47 -9.60 -6.70 -0.32
N MET A 48 -10.05 -5.66 -0.99
CA MET A 48 -9.26 -5.00 -2.02
C MET A 48 -8.27 -4.00 -1.44
N LEU A 49 -7.16 -3.83 -2.16
CA LEU A 49 -6.17 -2.79 -1.93
C LEU A 49 -6.35 -1.67 -2.93
N ALA A 50 -6.08 -0.46 -2.49
CA ALA A 50 -6.02 0.69 -3.38
C ALA A 50 -4.57 0.97 -3.76
N THR A 51 -4.32 1.20 -5.03
CA THR A 51 -3.00 1.50 -5.57
C THR A 51 -3.04 2.77 -6.39
N SER A 52 -1.89 3.42 -6.50
CA SER A 52 -1.69 4.58 -7.35
C SER A 52 -0.23 4.61 -7.77
N ASN A 53 0.03 4.96 -9.02
CA ASN A 53 1.38 5.04 -9.57
C ASN A 53 2.19 3.74 -9.37
N GLY A 54 1.50 2.60 -9.39
CA GLY A 54 2.13 1.29 -9.27
C GLY A 54 2.43 0.82 -7.85
N GLY A 55 1.95 1.54 -6.83
CA GLY A 55 2.17 1.16 -5.44
C GLY A 55 0.92 1.27 -4.58
N VAL A 56 0.87 0.50 -3.50
CA VAL A 56 -0.26 0.52 -2.57
C VAL A 56 -0.34 1.88 -1.88
N ILE A 57 -1.54 2.46 -1.83
CA ILE A 57 -1.81 3.69 -1.08
C ILE A 57 -2.67 3.45 0.15
N GLY A 58 -3.41 2.36 0.19
CA GLY A 58 -4.28 2.10 1.33
C GLY A 58 -5.15 0.87 1.15
N LEU A 59 -6.02 0.67 2.12
CA LEU A 59 -6.92 -0.47 2.18
C LEU A 59 -8.37 0.02 2.14
N VAL A 60 -9.21 -0.77 1.48
CA VAL A 60 -10.65 -0.50 1.44
C VAL A 60 -11.23 -0.80 2.82
N THR A 61 -11.88 0.19 3.44
CA THR A 61 -12.45 0.06 4.78
C THR A 61 -13.98 0.09 4.79
N LYS A 62 -14.59 0.81 3.87
CA LYS A 62 -16.06 0.90 3.76
C LYS A 62 -16.46 0.85 2.30
N VAL A 63 -17.47 0.05 1.99
CA VAL A 63 -17.99 -0.09 0.62
C VAL A 63 -19.49 0.19 0.65
N TYR A 64 -19.90 1.18 -0.14
CA TYR A 64 -21.30 1.52 -0.37
C TYR A 64 -21.66 1.14 -1.81
N ASP A 65 -22.89 1.38 -2.21
CA ASP A 65 -23.35 0.98 -3.56
C ASP A 65 -22.51 1.62 -4.67
N ASP A 66 -22.24 2.91 -4.57
CA ASP A 66 -21.56 3.67 -5.61
C ASP A 66 -20.29 4.39 -5.14
N THR A 67 -19.89 4.22 -3.87
CA THR A 67 -18.69 4.85 -3.33
C THR A 67 -17.93 3.87 -2.45
N THR A 68 -16.64 4.13 -2.29
CA THR A 68 -15.76 3.33 -1.45
C THR A 68 -14.85 4.26 -0.66
N THR A 69 -14.67 3.97 0.62
CA THR A 69 -13.74 4.68 1.48
C THR A 69 -12.46 3.87 1.64
N ILE A 70 -11.32 4.53 1.45
CA ILE A 70 -10.00 3.94 1.54
C ILE A 70 -9.27 4.59 2.71
N SER A 71 -8.74 3.78 3.61
CA SER A 71 -7.83 4.27 4.65
C SER A 71 -6.42 4.31 4.09
N LEU A 72 -5.83 5.50 4.05
CA LEU A 72 -4.51 5.70 3.43
C LEU A 72 -3.39 5.25 4.37
N LEU A 73 -2.32 4.70 3.79
CA LEU A 73 -1.13 4.33 4.55
C LEU A 73 -0.50 5.55 5.23
N SER A 74 -0.67 6.73 4.64
CA SER A 74 -0.17 7.99 5.20
C SER A 74 -0.92 8.44 6.46
N SER A 75 -2.04 7.79 6.81
CA SER A 75 -2.80 8.13 8.02
C SER A 75 -2.15 7.63 9.31
N SER A 76 -1.27 6.65 9.23
CA SER A 76 -0.65 5.97 10.38
C SER A 76 -1.68 5.40 11.37
N SER A 77 -2.84 5.02 10.85
CA SER A 77 -3.94 4.43 11.62
C SER A 77 -3.84 2.90 11.59
N SER A 78 -4.32 2.23 12.63
CA SER A 78 -4.38 0.76 12.64
C SER A 78 -5.25 0.19 11.51
N ASP A 79 -6.20 0.97 11.00
CA ASP A 79 -7.03 0.58 9.85
C ASP A 79 -6.23 0.53 8.54
N SER A 80 -5.04 1.10 8.51
CA SER A 80 -4.17 1.11 7.34
C SER A 80 -2.91 0.25 7.53
N TYR A 81 -2.84 -0.57 8.57
CA TYR A 81 -1.73 -1.49 8.76
C TYR A 81 -1.74 -2.55 7.65
N LEU A 82 -0.59 -2.76 7.03
CA LEU A 82 -0.48 -3.61 5.86
C LEU A 82 0.65 -4.62 6.04
N ALA A 83 0.31 -5.90 6.01
CA ALA A 83 1.30 -6.97 6.06
C ALA A 83 2.19 -6.92 4.81
N SER A 84 3.49 -6.94 5.01
CA SER A 84 4.47 -6.70 3.96
C SER A 84 5.65 -7.66 4.06
N SER A 85 6.39 -7.77 2.96
CA SER A 85 7.62 -8.54 2.92
C SER A 85 8.65 -7.88 2.03
N VAL A 86 9.91 -8.17 2.33
CA VAL A 86 11.05 -7.72 1.55
C VAL A 86 12.09 -8.84 1.53
N LYS A 87 12.80 -8.98 0.43
CA LYS A 87 13.83 -9.99 0.29
C LYS A 87 15.13 -9.52 0.95
N SER A 88 15.70 -10.35 1.81
CA SER A 88 16.99 -10.04 2.43
C SER A 88 18.15 -10.33 1.48
N GLU A 89 19.36 -9.92 1.86
CA GLU A 89 20.55 -10.15 1.04
C GLU A 89 20.85 -11.64 0.84
N ASP A 90 20.41 -12.50 1.74
CA ASP A 90 20.58 -13.96 1.64
C ASP A 90 19.36 -14.65 0.99
N ASP A 91 18.53 -13.90 0.28
CA ASP A 91 17.34 -14.35 -0.45
C ASP A 91 16.21 -14.91 0.42
N ASN A 92 16.26 -14.74 1.71
CA ASN A 92 15.14 -15.05 2.59
C ASN A 92 14.18 -13.85 2.67
N HIS A 93 12.92 -14.11 2.99
CA HIS A 93 11.93 -13.05 3.16
C HIS A 93 11.94 -12.52 4.59
N ILE A 94 11.93 -11.20 4.72
CA ILE A 94 11.67 -10.52 5.98
C ILE A 94 10.22 -10.08 5.95
N PHE A 95 9.43 -10.50 6.93
CA PHE A 95 8.03 -10.12 7.06
C PHE A 95 7.89 -9.04 8.12
N GLY A 96 6.99 -8.12 7.89
CA GLY A 96 6.71 -7.04 8.82
C GLY A 96 5.40 -6.36 8.47
N ILE A 97 5.17 -5.22 9.07
CA ILE A 97 3.93 -4.45 8.90
C ILE A 97 4.28 -3.01 8.55
N ILE A 98 3.69 -2.50 7.47
CA ILE A 98 3.69 -1.07 7.20
C ILE A 98 2.71 -0.45 8.20
N SER A 99 3.23 0.31 9.17
CA SER A 99 2.43 0.79 10.30
C SER A 99 2.40 2.31 10.43
N ARG A 100 3.35 3.02 9.85
CA ARG A 100 3.46 4.46 9.99
C ARG A 100 3.96 5.11 8.72
N TYR A 101 3.72 6.41 8.61
CA TYR A 101 4.23 7.24 7.53
C TYR A 101 4.87 8.49 8.13
N ASP A 102 6.13 8.72 7.81
CA ASP A 102 6.82 9.94 8.21
C ASP A 102 6.54 11.02 7.16
N ASN A 103 5.69 11.97 7.53
CA ASN A 103 5.24 13.02 6.63
C ASN A 103 6.35 14.01 6.23
N LYS A 104 7.38 14.13 7.06
CA LYS A 104 8.52 15.01 6.75
C LYS A 104 9.47 14.36 5.76
N LYS A 105 9.80 13.11 5.97
CA LYS A 105 10.70 12.35 5.10
C LYS A 105 9.99 11.75 3.90
N LYS A 106 8.65 11.67 3.92
CA LYS A 106 7.83 11.02 2.89
C LYS A 106 8.18 9.54 2.76
N LEU A 107 8.42 8.87 3.88
CA LEU A 107 8.77 7.45 3.95
C LEU A 107 7.76 6.69 4.78
N LEU A 108 7.45 5.47 4.34
CA LEU A 108 6.68 4.51 5.13
C LEU A 108 7.61 3.78 6.10
N GLU A 109 7.08 3.36 7.23
CA GLU A 109 7.83 2.61 8.23
C GLU A 109 7.31 1.19 8.30
N MET A 110 8.18 0.23 7.99
CA MET A 110 7.92 -1.19 8.14
C MET A 110 8.50 -1.67 9.47
N THR A 111 7.62 -2.12 10.36
CA THR A 111 7.95 -2.49 11.74
C THR A 111 7.57 -3.94 12.03
N GLN A 112 7.79 -4.38 13.26
CA GLN A 112 7.47 -5.74 13.72
C GLN A 112 8.13 -6.80 12.83
N LEU A 113 9.41 -6.57 12.51
CA LEU A 113 10.15 -7.46 11.62
C LEU A 113 10.42 -8.81 12.29
N ASN A 114 10.25 -9.89 11.53
CA ASN A 114 10.50 -11.24 12.04
C ASN A 114 11.96 -11.67 11.96
N SER A 115 12.83 -10.83 11.41
CA SER A 115 14.23 -11.15 11.17
C SER A 115 15.08 -9.90 11.22
N SER A 116 16.33 -10.05 11.66
CA SER A 116 17.33 -8.99 11.64
C SER A 116 18.31 -9.10 10.46
N SER A 117 17.99 -9.94 9.48
CA SER A 117 18.81 -10.10 8.28
C SER A 117 18.99 -8.78 7.54
N ASN A 118 20.11 -8.63 6.85
CA ASN A 118 20.41 -7.42 6.10
C ASN A 118 19.57 -7.33 4.84
N VAL A 119 19.21 -6.10 4.49
CA VAL A 119 18.45 -5.81 3.27
C VAL A 119 19.15 -4.70 2.50
N LYS A 120 19.15 -4.82 1.16
CA LYS A 120 19.77 -3.82 0.30
C LYS A 120 18.83 -2.65 0.05
N VAL A 121 19.37 -1.45 0.06
CA VAL A 121 18.68 -0.24 -0.41
C VAL A 121 18.24 -0.46 -1.87
N GLY A 122 17.01 -0.08 -2.17
CA GLY A 122 16.42 -0.26 -3.49
C GLY A 122 15.67 -1.56 -3.70
N THR A 123 15.72 -2.50 -2.74
CA THR A 123 14.95 -3.74 -2.84
C THR A 123 13.45 -3.43 -2.74
N GLU A 124 12.67 -4.07 -3.59
CA GLU A 124 11.22 -3.86 -3.61
C GLU A 124 10.54 -4.46 -2.38
N VAL A 125 9.66 -3.68 -1.78
CA VAL A 125 8.79 -4.10 -0.68
C VAL A 125 7.40 -4.35 -1.26
N VAL A 126 6.84 -5.52 -0.95
CA VAL A 126 5.54 -5.94 -1.48
C VAL A 126 4.62 -6.39 -0.35
N THR A 127 3.33 -6.53 -0.66
CA THR A 127 2.38 -7.10 0.30
C THR A 127 2.67 -8.58 0.49
N SER A 128 2.45 -9.08 1.70
CA SER A 128 2.68 -10.49 2.01
C SER A 128 1.43 -11.34 1.97
N GLY A 129 0.25 -10.73 2.04
CA GLY A 129 -1.02 -11.45 2.09
C GLY A 129 -1.28 -12.15 3.40
N LEU A 130 -0.47 -11.91 4.44
CA LEU A 130 -0.61 -12.57 5.73
C LEU A 130 -1.71 -11.99 6.62
N ASP A 131 -2.28 -10.87 6.24
CA ASP A 131 -3.32 -10.17 6.99
C ASP A 131 -4.75 -10.57 6.56
N ASP A 132 -4.90 -11.56 5.71
CA ASP A 132 -6.17 -12.09 5.19
C ASP A 132 -7.03 -11.10 4.40
N VAL A 133 -6.62 -9.85 4.31
CA VAL A 133 -7.40 -8.80 3.61
C VAL A 133 -6.70 -8.27 2.39
N SER A 134 -5.44 -8.62 2.17
CA SER A 134 -4.68 -8.08 1.06
C SER A 134 -4.24 -9.15 0.08
N VAL A 135 -4.08 -8.75 -1.16
CA VAL A 135 -3.51 -9.59 -2.20
C VAL A 135 -1.99 -9.63 -1.99
N LYS A 136 -1.40 -10.80 -2.22
CA LYS A 136 0.03 -11.03 -2.09
C LYS A 136 0.80 -10.41 -3.26
N ASP A 137 2.02 -9.97 -3.01
CA ASP A 137 2.99 -9.50 -4.01
C ASP A 137 2.60 -8.21 -4.74
N VAL A 138 1.75 -7.38 -4.14
CA VAL A 138 1.46 -6.06 -4.70
C VAL A 138 2.55 -5.09 -4.27
N PRO A 139 3.17 -4.36 -5.21
CA PRO A 139 4.26 -3.44 -4.88
C PRO A 139 3.82 -2.31 -3.94
N ILE A 140 4.70 -1.97 -3.01
CA ILE A 140 4.49 -0.85 -2.08
C ILE A 140 5.49 0.25 -2.37
N GLY A 141 6.76 -0.11 -2.49
CA GLY A 141 7.85 0.81 -2.73
C GLY A 141 9.19 0.11 -2.66
N THR A 142 10.23 0.85 -2.36
CA THR A 142 11.59 0.32 -2.25
C THR A 142 12.22 0.68 -0.92
N VAL A 143 13.15 -0.15 -0.46
CA VAL A 143 13.90 0.13 0.76
C VAL A 143 14.72 1.41 0.57
N ASP A 144 14.50 2.39 1.43
CA ASP A 144 15.28 3.62 1.48
C ASP A 144 16.46 3.46 2.44
N SER A 145 16.19 2.96 3.64
CA SER A 145 17.20 2.80 4.68
C SER A 145 16.66 1.90 5.79
N VAL A 146 17.56 1.55 6.72
CA VAL A 146 17.21 0.79 7.91
C VAL A 146 17.60 1.62 9.13
N SER A 147 16.67 1.73 10.08
CA SER A 147 16.89 2.48 11.32
C SER A 147 16.82 1.53 12.51
N ASP A 148 17.82 1.61 13.40
CA ASP A 148 17.79 0.90 14.68
C ASP A 148 17.76 1.94 15.79
N TYR A 149 16.69 1.95 16.55
CA TYR A 149 16.52 2.86 17.66
C TYR A 149 16.09 2.08 18.91
N GLU A 150 16.91 2.12 19.94
CA GLU A 150 16.66 1.42 21.21
C GLU A 150 16.32 -0.06 21.04
N GLY A 151 17.01 -0.74 20.11
CA GLY A 151 16.77 -2.14 19.82
C GLY A 151 15.58 -2.42 18.90
N ASN A 152 14.87 -1.39 18.50
CA ASN A 152 13.74 -1.52 17.56
C ASN A 152 14.21 -1.22 16.15
N ARG A 153 14.18 -2.23 15.30
CA ARG A 153 14.59 -2.11 13.92
C ARG A 153 13.39 -1.77 13.03
N THR A 154 13.58 -0.75 12.20
CA THR A 154 12.56 -0.30 11.26
C THR A 154 13.18 -0.21 9.87
N ILE A 155 12.48 -0.74 8.87
CA ILE A 155 12.85 -0.54 7.47
C ILE A 155 12.05 0.65 6.96
N LEU A 156 12.75 1.67 6.49
CA LEU A 156 12.14 2.85 5.89
C LEU A 156 11.94 2.60 4.40
N VAL A 157 10.72 2.76 3.94
CA VAL A 157 10.30 2.41 2.58
C VAL A 157 9.91 3.67 1.83
N LYS A 158 10.52 3.86 0.67
CA LYS A 158 10.13 4.94 -0.25
C LYS A 158 8.95 4.44 -1.08
N PRO A 159 7.74 5.00 -0.89
CA PRO A 159 6.58 4.51 -1.63
C PRO A 159 6.66 4.85 -3.11
N TYR A 160 6.10 4.01 -3.96
CA TYR A 160 5.94 4.33 -5.38
C TYR A 160 4.90 5.42 -5.58
N ALA A 161 3.88 5.45 -4.73
CA ALA A 161 2.83 6.44 -4.80
C ALA A 161 3.28 7.76 -4.19
N ASP A 162 2.73 8.86 -4.73
CA ASP A 162 2.88 10.19 -4.14
C ASP A 162 1.59 10.52 -3.38
N PHE A 163 1.64 10.47 -2.06
CA PHE A 163 0.45 10.71 -1.22
C PHE A 163 -0.06 12.16 -1.30
N ASP A 164 0.75 13.07 -1.83
CA ASP A 164 0.34 14.46 -2.02
C ASP A 164 -0.38 14.67 -3.36
N LYS A 165 -0.30 13.71 -4.30
CA LYS A 165 -0.80 13.87 -5.66
C LYS A 165 -1.49 12.60 -6.18
N ILE A 166 -2.48 12.11 -5.46
CA ILE A 166 -3.25 10.96 -5.92
C ILE A 166 -4.37 11.46 -6.84
N SER A 167 -4.29 11.13 -8.13
CA SER A 167 -5.29 11.51 -9.12
C SER A 167 -6.15 10.33 -9.55
N TYR A 168 -5.54 9.15 -9.69
CA TYR A 168 -6.22 7.93 -10.08
C TYR A 168 -5.94 6.83 -9.08
N VAL A 169 -6.95 6.02 -8.83
CA VAL A 169 -6.86 4.86 -7.93
C VAL A 169 -7.21 3.62 -8.71
N THR A 170 -6.36 2.60 -8.62
CA THR A 170 -6.65 1.26 -9.13
C THR A 170 -6.90 0.35 -7.94
N LEU A 171 -8.06 -0.28 -7.90
CA LEU A 171 -8.37 -1.26 -6.87
C LEU A 171 -7.94 -2.64 -7.33
N VAL A 172 -7.25 -3.36 -6.45
CA VAL A 172 -6.67 -4.67 -6.76
C VAL A 172 -7.19 -5.67 -5.75
N GLY A 173 -7.66 -6.80 -6.23
CA GLY A 173 -8.10 -7.89 -5.37
C GLY A 173 -9.28 -8.62 -5.91
N ASP A 174 -9.80 -9.53 -5.09
CA ASP A 174 -10.95 -10.35 -5.41
C ASP A 174 -12.23 -9.54 -5.18
N GLY A 175 -13.05 -9.37 -6.18
CA GLY A 175 -14.29 -8.57 -6.11
C GLY A 175 -15.46 -9.26 -5.41
N LYS A 176 -15.18 -10.20 -4.52
CA LYS A 176 -16.23 -10.99 -3.84
C LYS A 176 -16.68 -10.38 -2.53
#